data_ba552bab42b5398e8fa531ce612f1bf3
#
_entry.id   ba552bab42b5398e8fa531ce612f1bf3
#
_cell.length_a   1.000
_cell.length_b   1.000
_cell.length_c   1.000
_cell.angle_alpha   90.00
_cell.angle_beta   90.00
_cell.angle_gamma   90.00
#
_symmetry.space_group_name_H-M   'P 1'
#
loop_
_entity.id
_entity.type
_entity.pdbx_description
1 polymer ?
#
loop_
_entity_poly.entity_id
_entity_poly.type
_entity_poly.pdbx_seq_one_letter_code
_entity_poly.pdbx_strand_id
1 'polypeptide(L)'
;VEIMPSSSELNAKARELIPGGVNSPVRSCRSVGAEPLFIRQGHGSRIVTEDGREMIDFVLSWGPLLLGHAHPEVLKAAHEALDKGSSFGAPCTGELDLAELIIDALPGVEMVRLVNSGTEASMSAIRAARAYTGRNKILKFEGNYHGHVDSLLAKAGSGVATLAIPGTPGVPEDTVKDTLVAPYNDAQAVRDIFAEQGDQIAAVILEPVAGNMGTVVPDREFLAELR
;
A
#
# COMPACT_ATOMS: atom_id res chain seq x y z
N VAL A 1 -13.17 -40.22 -0.43
CA VAL A 1 -13.38 -38.86 -0.95
C VAL A 1 -13.09 -37.91 0.21
N GLU A 2 -11.99 -37.19 0.19
CA GLU A 2 -11.67 -36.19 1.20
C GLU A 2 -12.69 -35.04 1.04
N ILE A 3 -13.52 -34.83 2.07
CA ILE A 3 -14.48 -33.72 2.05
C ILE A 3 -13.69 -32.43 2.23
N MET A 4 -13.64 -31.62 1.18
CA MET A 4 -12.97 -30.33 1.25
C MET A 4 -13.79 -29.34 2.09
N PRO A 5 -13.17 -28.61 3.02
CA PRO A 5 -13.88 -27.64 3.84
C PRO A 5 -14.41 -26.49 2.98
N SER A 6 -15.61 -26.03 3.29
CA SER A 6 -16.17 -24.84 2.63
C SER A 6 -15.46 -23.56 3.09
N SER A 7 -15.51 -22.51 2.28
CA SER A 7 -14.97 -21.18 2.68
C SER A 7 -15.65 -20.67 3.95
N SER A 8 -16.90 -20.99 4.21
CA SER A 8 -17.62 -20.60 5.44
C SER A 8 -17.07 -21.30 6.69
N GLU A 9 -16.80 -22.59 6.62
CA GLU A 9 -16.19 -23.36 7.73
C GLU A 9 -14.77 -22.86 8.01
N LEU A 10 -13.98 -22.59 6.97
CA LEU A 10 -12.64 -22.02 7.11
C LEU A 10 -12.67 -20.61 7.70
N ASN A 11 -13.65 -19.79 7.31
CA ASN A 11 -13.83 -18.45 7.88
C ASN A 11 -14.22 -18.49 9.35
N ALA A 12 -15.10 -19.43 9.76
CA ALA A 12 -15.44 -19.63 11.17
C ALA A 12 -14.18 -19.96 11.99
N LYS A 13 -13.38 -20.92 11.52
CA LYS A 13 -12.10 -21.27 12.18
C LYS A 13 -11.09 -20.11 12.18
N ALA A 14 -11.01 -19.37 11.10
CA ALA A 14 -10.08 -18.22 11.01
C ALA A 14 -10.43 -17.13 12.02
N ARG A 15 -11.71 -16.89 12.29
CA ARG A 15 -12.15 -15.92 13.31
C ARG A 15 -11.77 -16.30 14.74
N GLU A 16 -11.56 -17.58 15.01
CA GLU A 16 -11.05 -18.05 16.32
C GLU A 16 -9.54 -17.84 16.46
N LEU A 17 -8.79 -17.84 15.35
CA LEU A 17 -7.33 -17.85 15.33
C LEU A 17 -6.71 -16.49 14.96
N ILE A 18 -7.42 -15.67 14.18
CA ILE A 18 -6.90 -14.44 13.61
C ILE A 18 -7.90 -13.30 13.91
N PRO A 19 -7.45 -12.17 14.43
CA PRO A 19 -8.32 -11.02 14.68
C PRO A 19 -9.14 -10.63 13.44
N GLY A 20 -10.46 -10.72 13.53
CA GLY A 20 -11.37 -10.49 12.40
C GLY A 20 -11.38 -11.57 11.31
N GLY A 21 -10.65 -12.68 11.50
CA GLY A 21 -10.57 -13.82 10.58
C GLY A 21 -9.66 -13.60 9.38
N VAL A 22 -8.93 -12.48 9.30
CA VAL A 22 -8.09 -12.11 8.15
C VAL A 22 -6.85 -11.34 8.58
N ASN A 23 -5.75 -11.48 7.83
CA ASN A 23 -4.51 -10.72 8.05
C ASN A 23 -4.50 -9.32 7.40
N SER A 24 -5.61 -8.93 6.74
CA SER A 24 -5.81 -7.57 6.23
C SER A 24 -7.31 -7.25 6.25
N PRO A 25 -7.75 -6.12 6.82
CA PRO A 25 -9.17 -5.78 6.95
C PRO A 25 -9.95 -5.81 5.64
N VAL A 26 -9.33 -5.42 4.53
CA VAL A 26 -9.96 -5.43 3.20
C VAL A 26 -10.36 -6.83 2.75
N ARG A 27 -9.64 -7.87 3.18
CA ARG A 27 -9.95 -9.27 2.84
C ARG A 27 -11.17 -9.82 3.57
N SER A 28 -11.69 -9.11 4.58
CA SER A 28 -12.87 -9.54 5.32
C SER A 28 -14.16 -9.47 4.51
N CYS A 29 -14.15 -8.82 3.36
CA CYS A 29 -15.31 -8.59 2.47
C CYS A 29 -16.53 -7.93 3.14
N ARG A 30 -16.39 -7.40 4.36
CA ARG A 30 -17.49 -6.78 5.12
C ARG A 30 -18.11 -5.59 4.41
N SER A 31 -17.28 -4.78 3.74
CA SER A 31 -17.73 -3.58 3.00
C SER A 31 -18.65 -3.90 1.83
N VAL A 32 -18.59 -5.13 1.32
CA VAL A 32 -19.43 -5.61 0.20
C VAL A 32 -20.48 -6.63 0.65
N GLY A 33 -20.63 -6.83 1.97
CA GLY A 33 -21.65 -7.73 2.53
C GLY A 33 -21.41 -9.20 2.20
N ALA A 34 -20.17 -9.61 1.94
CA ALA A 34 -19.80 -10.98 1.58
C ALA A 34 -18.89 -11.62 2.64
N GLU A 35 -18.72 -12.92 2.58
CA GLU A 35 -17.72 -13.66 3.34
C GLU A 35 -16.41 -13.82 2.54
N PRO A 36 -15.25 -13.88 3.21
CA PRO A 36 -13.98 -14.18 2.57
C PRO A 36 -13.99 -15.53 1.85
N LEU A 37 -13.42 -15.56 0.65
CA LEU A 37 -13.13 -16.79 -0.05
C LEU A 37 -11.74 -17.29 0.32
N PHE A 38 -11.61 -18.58 0.58
CA PHE A 38 -10.31 -19.22 0.78
C PHE A 38 -9.83 -19.79 -0.55
N ILE A 39 -8.68 -19.32 -1.00
CA ILE A 39 -8.10 -19.66 -2.30
C ILE A 39 -7.09 -20.79 -2.11
N ARG A 40 -7.27 -21.86 -2.84
CA ARG A 40 -6.41 -23.04 -2.84
C ARG A 40 -5.25 -22.92 -3.82
N GLN A 41 -5.52 -22.37 -5.00
CA GLN A 41 -4.51 -22.22 -6.06
C GLN A 41 -4.90 -21.14 -7.06
N GLY A 42 -3.92 -20.66 -7.83
CA GLY A 42 -4.13 -19.76 -8.95
C GLY A 42 -3.23 -20.13 -10.13
N HIS A 43 -3.71 -19.90 -11.35
CA HIS A 43 -2.96 -20.08 -12.58
C HIS A 43 -3.40 -19.06 -13.64
N GLY A 44 -2.47 -18.29 -14.19
CA GLY A 44 -2.77 -17.22 -15.13
C GLY A 44 -3.78 -16.24 -14.52
N SER A 45 -4.90 -16.00 -15.18
CA SER A 45 -5.99 -15.12 -14.71
C SER A 45 -7.03 -15.81 -13.82
N ARG A 46 -6.82 -17.05 -13.41
CA ARG A 46 -7.81 -17.84 -12.68
C ARG A 46 -7.34 -18.21 -11.29
N ILE A 47 -8.31 -18.29 -10.38
CA ILE A 47 -8.15 -18.79 -9.01
C ILE A 47 -9.17 -19.90 -8.77
N VAL A 48 -8.80 -20.84 -7.90
CA VAL A 48 -9.67 -21.92 -7.45
C VAL A 48 -9.81 -21.83 -5.93
N THR A 49 -11.03 -21.80 -5.45
CA THR A 49 -11.35 -21.77 -4.03
C THR A 49 -11.16 -23.16 -3.40
N GLU A 50 -11.11 -23.24 -2.07
CA GLU A 50 -11.01 -24.52 -1.35
C GLU A 50 -12.22 -25.42 -1.60
N ASP A 51 -13.39 -24.85 -1.84
CA ASP A 51 -14.60 -25.58 -2.20
C ASP A 51 -14.70 -25.90 -3.72
N GLY A 52 -13.60 -25.70 -4.47
CA GLY A 52 -13.44 -26.14 -5.86
C GLY A 52 -14.06 -25.24 -6.93
N ARG A 53 -14.53 -24.04 -6.58
CA ARG A 53 -15.05 -23.10 -7.59
C ARG A 53 -13.90 -22.42 -8.33
N GLU A 54 -13.93 -22.44 -9.65
CA GLU A 54 -13.00 -21.68 -10.48
C GLU A 54 -13.59 -20.29 -10.78
N MET A 55 -12.75 -19.25 -10.64
CA MET A 55 -13.15 -17.86 -10.84
C MET A 55 -12.06 -17.11 -11.62
N ILE A 56 -12.45 -16.03 -12.32
CA ILE A 56 -11.49 -15.08 -12.89
C ILE A 56 -11.06 -14.12 -11.79
N ASP A 57 -9.77 -13.93 -11.63
CA ASP A 57 -9.22 -13.00 -10.66
C ASP A 57 -9.06 -11.60 -11.27
N PHE A 58 -9.88 -10.65 -10.81
CA PHE A 58 -9.77 -9.23 -11.13
C PHE A 58 -9.03 -8.43 -10.05
N VAL A 59 -8.58 -9.07 -8.98
CA VAL A 59 -7.89 -8.40 -7.86
C VAL A 59 -6.39 -8.33 -8.08
N LEU A 60 -5.81 -9.35 -8.74
CA LEU A 60 -4.37 -9.41 -9.07
C LEU A 60 -3.47 -9.17 -7.85
N SER A 61 -3.87 -9.73 -6.69
CA SER A 61 -3.17 -9.53 -5.41
C SER A 61 -2.96 -8.06 -5.02
N TRP A 62 -3.91 -7.19 -5.40
CA TRP A 62 -3.87 -5.74 -5.21
C TRP A 62 -2.74 -5.04 -5.99
N GLY A 63 -2.42 -5.57 -7.20
CA GLY A 63 -1.55 -4.94 -8.17
C GLY A 63 -0.29 -5.69 -8.60
N PRO A 64 0.39 -6.48 -7.75
CA PRO A 64 1.69 -7.07 -8.11
C PRO A 64 1.64 -8.19 -9.15
N LEU A 65 0.50 -8.83 -9.40
CA LEU A 65 0.39 -9.98 -10.30
C LEU A 65 0.14 -9.59 -11.77
N LEU A 66 0.97 -8.73 -12.36
CA LEU A 66 0.84 -8.32 -13.77
C LEU A 66 0.94 -9.51 -14.76
N LEU A 67 1.74 -10.52 -14.43
CA LEU A 67 1.92 -11.72 -15.26
C LEU A 67 0.90 -12.83 -14.93
N GLY A 68 0.00 -12.58 -13.98
CA GLY A 68 -0.94 -13.58 -13.47
C GLY A 68 -0.31 -14.56 -12.48
N HIS A 69 -1.13 -15.49 -12.02
CA HIS A 69 -0.73 -16.49 -11.05
C HIS A 69 0.19 -17.55 -11.66
N ALA A 70 1.19 -17.99 -10.88
CA ALA A 70 2.07 -19.11 -11.20
C ALA A 70 2.75 -19.00 -12.58
N HIS A 71 3.21 -17.79 -12.95
CA HIS A 71 3.89 -17.59 -14.23
C HIS A 71 5.15 -18.50 -14.32
N PRO A 72 5.30 -19.32 -15.37
CA PRO A 72 6.32 -20.37 -15.42
C PRO A 72 7.75 -19.88 -15.23
N GLU A 73 8.12 -18.77 -15.88
CA GLU A 73 9.47 -18.22 -15.76
C GLU A 73 9.75 -17.64 -14.37
N VAL A 74 8.74 -17.00 -13.74
CA VAL A 74 8.86 -16.50 -12.37
C VAL A 74 9.03 -17.65 -11.38
N LEU A 75 8.22 -18.71 -11.51
CA LEU A 75 8.36 -19.91 -10.67
C LEU A 75 9.72 -20.58 -10.84
N LYS A 76 10.19 -20.71 -12.08
CA LYS A 76 11.51 -21.28 -12.37
C LYS A 76 12.61 -20.48 -11.66
N ALA A 77 12.64 -19.17 -11.84
CA ALA A 77 13.65 -18.31 -11.19
C ALA A 77 13.56 -18.36 -9.66
N ALA A 78 12.34 -18.43 -9.10
CA ALA A 78 12.12 -18.55 -7.66
C ALA A 78 12.66 -19.89 -7.12
N HIS A 79 12.40 -21.01 -7.80
CA HIS A 79 12.94 -22.32 -7.42
C HIS A 79 14.48 -22.33 -7.48
N GLU A 80 15.08 -21.82 -8.55
CA GLU A 80 16.53 -21.73 -8.68
C GLU A 80 17.19 -20.86 -7.60
N ALA A 81 16.48 -19.81 -7.12
CA ALA A 81 16.96 -18.99 -6.02
C ALA A 81 16.81 -19.69 -4.66
N LEU A 82 15.70 -20.39 -4.43
CA LEU A 82 15.44 -21.14 -3.19
C LEU A 82 16.45 -22.27 -2.97
N ASP A 83 16.87 -22.95 -4.05
CA ASP A 83 17.91 -24.00 -3.99
C ASP A 83 19.26 -23.48 -3.47
N LYS A 84 19.51 -22.16 -3.57
CA LYS A 84 20.72 -21.49 -3.06
C LYS A 84 20.55 -20.92 -1.65
N GLY A 85 19.34 -20.92 -1.12
CA GLY A 85 18.95 -20.34 0.16
C GLY A 85 18.14 -19.06 0.01
N SER A 86 17.27 -18.80 0.97
CA SER A 86 16.29 -17.71 0.94
C SER A 86 16.61 -16.54 1.87
N SER A 87 17.61 -16.68 2.76
CA SER A 87 17.95 -15.63 3.75
C SER A 87 19.37 -15.83 4.26
N PHE A 88 20.22 -14.82 4.08
CA PHE A 88 21.65 -14.93 4.40
C PHE A 88 22.11 -14.05 5.56
N GLY A 89 21.30 -13.06 5.98
CA GLY A 89 21.75 -12.04 6.93
C GLY A 89 22.92 -11.19 6.42
N ALA A 90 23.14 -11.19 5.10
CA ALA A 90 24.19 -10.48 4.39
C ALA A 90 23.68 -10.03 3.01
N PRO A 91 24.31 -9.01 2.38
CA PRO A 91 23.96 -8.59 1.02
C PRO A 91 24.13 -9.74 0.00
N CYS A 92 23.28 -9.75 -1.02
CA CYS A 92 23.39 -10.65 -2.15
C CYS A 92 23.32 -9.91 -3.51
N THR A 93 23.78 -10.53 -4.58
CA THR A 93 23.82 -9.90 -5.91
C THR A 93 22.43 -9.57 -6.44
N GLY A 94 21.40 -10.36 -6.13
CA GLY A 94 20.04 -10.09 -6.56
C GLY A 94 19.47 -8.75 -6.06
N GLU A 95 19.97 -8.22 -4.94
CA GLU A 95 19.61 -6.87 -4.48
C GLU A 95 20.16 -5.80 -5.43
N LEU A 96 21.37 -5.98 -5.94
CA LEU A 96 22.00 -5.05 -6.88
C LEU A 96 21.30 -5.10 -8.24
N ASP A 97 21.05 -6.32 -8.75
CA ASP A 97 20.34 -6.51 -10.01
C ASP A 97 18.96 -5.85 -10.01
N LEU A 98 18.21 -6.00 -8.92
CA LEU A 98 16.90 -5.36 -8.76
C LEU A 98 17.01 -3.83 -8.63
N ALA A 99 18.01 -3.32 -7.91
CA ALA A 99 18.23 -1.89 -7.76
C ALA A 99 18.56 -1.23 -9.11
N GLU A 100 19.43 -1.85 -9.91
CA GLU A 100 19.77 -1.38 -11.26
C GLU A 100 18.53 -1.32 -12.16
N LEU A 101 17.72 -2.38 -12.18
CA LEU A 101 16.48 -2.41 -12.96
C LEU A 101 15.49 -1.29 -12.57
N ILE A 102 15.37 -0.99 -11.27
CA ILE A 102 14.51 0.09 -10.79
C ILE A 102 15.05 1.47 -11.21
N ILE A 103 16.35 1.68 -11.08
CA ILE A 103 17.02 2.94 -11.46
C ILE A 103 16.88 3.17 -12.96
N ASP A 104 17.07 2.14 -13.78
CA ASP A 104 16.93 2.24 -15.23
C ASP A 104 15.47 2.52 -15.67
N ALA A 105 14.49 1.97 -14.94
CA ALA A 105 13.08 2.12 -15.27
C ALA A 105 12.47 3.46 -14.84
N LEU A 106 13.02 4.12 -13.83
CA LEU A 106 12.42 5.30 -13.20
C LEU A 106 13.31 6.54 -13.33
N PRO A 107 13.02 7.44 -14.27
CA PRO A 107 13.79 8.69 -14.44
C PRO A 107 13.86 9.50 -13.12
N GLY A 108 15.07 9.92 -12.75
CA GLY A 108 15.31 10.69 -11.53
C GLY A 108 15.53 9.88 -10.26
N VAL A 109 15.46 8.56 -10.33
CA VAL A 109 15.88 7.67 -9.23
C VAL A 109 17.36 7.35 -9.38
N GLU A 110 18.17 7.74 -8.40
CA GLU A 110 19.63 7.54 -8.39
C GLU A 110 20.05 6.41 -7.44
N MET A 111 19.26 6.16 -6.40
CA MET A 111 19.53 5.16 -5.38
C MET A 111 18.23 4.50 -4.92
N VAL A 112 18.32 3.22 -4.56
CA VAL A 112 17.17 2.42 -4.10
C VAL A 112 17.48 1.79 -2.75
N ARG A 113 16.48 1.81 -1.86
CA ARG A 113 16.49 1.02 -0.64
C ARG A 113 15.29 0.07 -0.63
N LEU A 114 15.57 -1.22 -0.59
CA LEU A 114 14.54 -2.25 -0.49
C LEU A 114 14.10 -2.43 0.97
N VAL A 115 12.81 -2.64 1.14
CA VAL A 115 12.15 -2.92 2.44
C VAL A 115 11.08 -4.01 2.23
N ASN A 116 10.47 -4.51 3.32
CA ASN A 116 9.57 -5.66 3.21
C ASN A 116 8.11 -5.30 2.88
N SER A 117 7.73 -4.03 3.00
CA SER A 117 6.35 -3.60 2.78
C SER A 117 6.23 -2.13 2.33
N GLY A 118 5.09 -1.77 1.73
CA GLY A 118 4.78 -0.38 1.42
C GLY A 118 4.69 0.52 2.66
N THR A 119 4.27 -0.02 3.80
CA THR A 119 4.28 0.69 5.08
C THR A 119 5.70 1.06 5.50
N GLU A 120 6.65 0.13 5.41
CA GLU A 120 8.06 0.39 5.71
C GLU A 120 8.68 1.39 4.71
N ALA A 121 8.30 1.30 3.44
CA ALA A 121 8.73 2.25 2.42
C ALA A 121 8.25 3.67 2.75
N SER A 122 6.96 3.84 3.01
CA SER A 122 6.37 5.14 3.38
C SER A 122 6.99 5.70 4.67
N MET A 123 7.14 4.86 5.70
CA MET A 123 7.79 5.25 6.96
C MET A 123 9.22 5.73 6.74
N SER A 124 9.98 5.03 5.91
CA SER A 124 11.38 5.35 5.61
C SER A 124 11.48 6.63 4.77
N ALA A 125 10.62 6.80 3.77
CA ALA A 125 10.57 7.99 2.93
C ALA A 125 10.25 9.25 3.73
N ILE A 126 9.23 9.19 4.62
CA ILE A 126 8.89 10.31 5.51
C ILE A 126 10.06 10.68 6.43
N ARG A 127 10.71 9.68 7.02
CA ARG A 127 11.87 9.90 7.90
C ARG A 127 13.01 10.57 7.13
N ALA A 128 13.30 10.10 5.91
CA ALA A 128 14.34 10.69 5.05
C ALA A 128 13.99 12.13 4.67
N ALA A 129 12.76 12.41 4.27
CA ALA A 129 12.30 13.74 3.91
C ALA A 129 12.41 14.72 5.09
N ARG A 130 11.96 14.31 6.27
CA ARG A 130 12.10 15.13 7.51
C ARG A 130 13.55 15.40 7.87
N ALA A 131 14.40 14.38 7.80
CA ALA A 131 15.81 14.52 8.11
C ALA A 131 16.54 15.45 7.11
N TYR A 132 16.23 15.34 5.83
CA TYR A 132 16.83 16.15 4.77
C TYR A 132 16.42 17.61 4.85
N THR A 133 15.13 17.88 5.09
CA THR A 133 14.60 19.25 5.09
C THR A 133 14.68 19.96 6.43
N GLY A 134 14.84 19.22 7.54
CA GLY A 134 14.69 19.75 8.91
C GLY A 134 13.26 20.14 9.26
N ARG A 135 12.26 19.75 8.44
CA ARG A 135 10.84 20.08 8.60
C ARG A 135 10.06 18.88 9.13
N ASN A 136 8.94 19.14 9.80
CA ASN A 136 8.17 18.07 10.44
C ASN A 136 6.89 17.66 9.70
N LYS A 137 6.24 18.61 8.99
CA LYS A 137 4.92 18.36 8.41
C LYS A 137 4.99 17.53 7.13
N ILE A 138 3.97 16.69 6.95
CA ILE A 138 3.73 15.90 5.73
C ILE A 138 2.34 16.26 5.23
N LEU A 139 2.23 16.56 3.94
CA LEU A 139 0.93 16.69 3.27
C LEU A 139 0.55 15.37 2.61
N LYS A 140 -0.64 14.87 2.89
CA LYS A 140 -1.27 13.74 2.19
C LYS A 140 -2.67 14.13 1.69
N PHE A 141 -3.31 13.23 0.94
CA PHE A 141 -4.64 13.48 0.38
C PHE A 141 -5.71 12.52 0.92
N GLU A 142 -6.95 13.01 1.00
CA GLU A 142 -8.10 12.20 1.35
C GLU A 142 -8.26 11.03 0.38
N GLY A 143 -8.67 9.88 0.91
CA GLY A 143 -8.87 8.66 0.12
C GLY A 143 -7.59 7.94 -0.28
N ASN A 144 -6.42 8.58 -0.20
CA ASN A 144 -5.15 7.94 -0.51
C ASN A 144 -4.68 7.01 0.62
N TYR A 145 -4.15 5.85 0.25
CA TYR A 145 -3.62 4.85 1.17
C TYR A 145 -2.09 4.71 1.03
N HIS A 146 -1.41 4.78 2.15
CA HIS A 146 0.07 4.74 2.20
C HIS A 146 0.60 3.73 3.23
N GLY A 147 -0.09 2.63 3.40
CA GLY A 147 0.19 1.66 4.46
C GLY A 147 -0.43 2.06 5.80
N HIS A 148 0.02 1.42 6.88
CA HIS A 148 -0.58 1.58 8.21
C HIS A 148 0.40 2.16 9.25
N VAL A 149 1.33 3.00 8.82
CA VAL A 149 2.14 3.80 9.76
C VAL A 149 1.23 4.85 10.40
N ASP A 150 1.28 4.96 11.71
CA ASP A 150 0.36 5.79 12.51
C ASP A 150 0.24 7.22 12.01
N SER A 151 1.36 7.86 11.66
CA SER A 151 1.38 9.24 11.17
C SER A 151 0.59 9.45 9.87
N LEU A 152 0.33 8.41 9.09
CA LEU A 152 -0.47 8.46 7.85
C LEU A 152 -1.90 7.93 8.01
N LEU A 153 -2.25 7.38 9.18
CA LEU A 153 -3.62 7.00 9.54
C LEU A 153 -4.41 8.23 10.04
N ALA A 154 -4.38 9.28 9.26
CA ALA A 154 -4.95 10.57 9.54
C ALA A 154 -6.11 10.87 8.60
N LYS A 155 -7.15 11.54 9.13
CA LYS A 155 -8.29 12.08 8.38
C LYS A 155 -8.28 13.60 8.43
N ALA A 156 -8.92 14.25 7.48
CA ALA A 156 -9.18 15.69 7.58
C ALA A 156 -10.02 16.00 8.82
N GLY A 157 -9.63 17.04 9.55
CA GLY A 157 -10.47 17.65 10.57
C GLY A 157 -11.58 18.51 9.94
N SER A 158 -12.32 19.28 10.76
CA SER A 158 -13.33 20.20 10.28
C SER A 158 -12.70 21.52 9.81
N GLY A 159 -12.54 21.71 8.48
CA GLY A 159 -12.01 22.94 7.85
C GLY A 159 -11.17 22.66 6.62
N VAL A 160 -10.92 23.68 5.80
CA VAL A 160 -10.26 23.55 4.47
C VAL A 160 -8.75 23.26 4.57
N ALA A 161 -8.11 23.59 5.67
CA ALA A 161 -6.69 23.35 5.93
C ALA A 161 -6.50 22.96 7.39
N THR A 162 -6.80 21.72 7.75
CA THR A 162 -6.87 21.35 9.16
C THR A 162 -5.79 20.34 9.55
N LEU A 163 -5.28 20.51 10.78
CA LEU A 163 -4.54 19.47 11.47
C LEU A 163 -5.35 18.17 11.44
N ALA A 164 -4.71 17.10 11.03
CA ALA A 164 -5.33 15.80 10.93
C ALA A 164 -5.79 15.29 12.30
N ILE A 165 -6.91 14.60 12.29
CA ILE A 165 -7.37 13.81 13.44
C ILE A 165 -7.06 12.33 13.19
N PRO A 166 -6.89 11.50 14.24
CA PRO A 166 -6.71 10.07 14.08
C PRO A 166 -7.85 9.45 13.28
N GLY A 167 -7.51 8.73 12.20
CA GLY A 167 -8.47 8.02 11.37
C GLY A 167 -8.81 6.62 11.88
N THR A 168 -8.04 6.13 12.87
CA THR A 168 -8.10 4.76 13.38
C THR A 168 -8.01 4.80 14.92
N PRO A 169 -8.86 4.05 15.62
CA PRO A 169 -8.74 3.88 17.08
C PRO A 169 -7.36 3.36 17.48
N GLY A 170 -6.78 3.94 18.53
CA GLY A 170 -5.46 3.56 19.03
C GLY A 170 -4.29 4.37 18.49
N VAL A 171 -4.51 5.23 17.49
CA VAL A 171 -3.52 6.21 17.05
C VAL A 171 -3.61 7.45 17.93
N PRO A 172 -2.53 7.85 18.65
CA PRO A 172 -2.54 9.05 19.47
C PRO A 172 -2.66 10.32 18.60
N GLU A 173 -3.34 11.35 19.09
CA GLU A 173 -3.47 12.65 18.41
C GLU A 173 -2.10 13.28 18.11
N ASP A 174 -1.18 13.21 19.04
CA ASP A 174 0.18 13.73 18.88
C ASP A 174 0.96 13.08 17.72
N THR A 175 0.61 11.85 17.34
CA THR A 175 1.27 11.15 16.23
C THR A 175 0.87 11.70 14.86
N VAL A 176 -0.33 12.25 14.74
CA VAL A 176 -0.87 12.79 13.48
C VAL A 176 -0.84 14.31 13.40
N LYS A 177 -0.45 15.01 14.46
CA LYS A 177 -0.46 16.49 14.51
C LYS A 177 0.37 17.19 13.44
N ASP A 178 1.41 16.51 12.95
CA ASP A 178 2.29 17.00 11.88
C ASP A 178 1.88 16.48 10.49
N THR A 179 0.70 15.89 10.37
CA THR A 179 0.16 15.41 9.09
C THR A 179 -0.98 16.33 8.65
N LEU A 180 -0.82 16.94 7.48
CA LEU A 180 -1.84 17.75 6.83
C LEU A 180 -2.62 16.86 5.86
N VAL A 181 -3.91 17.08 5.74
CA VAL A 181 -4.77 16.33 4.82
C VAL A 181 -5.54 17.31 3.95
N ALA A 182 -5.41 17.17 2.62
CA ALA A 182 -6.13 17.97 1.63
C ALA A 182 -7.05 17.09 0.77
N PRO A 183 -8.08 17.64 0.15
CA PRO A 183 -8.84 16.94 -0.88
C PRO A 183 -7.94 16.58 -2.07
N TYR A 184 -8.14 15.39 -2.63
CA TYR A 184 -7.43 14.98 -3.85
C TYR A 184 -8.01 15.72 -5.07
N ASN A 185 -7.17 16.12 -6.02
CA ASN A 185 -7.54 16.94 -7.18
C ASN A 185 -7.97 18.39 -6.85
N ASP A 186 -7.65 18.89 -5.68
CA ASP A 186 -7.89 20.30 -5.32
C ASP A 186 -6.56 21.07 -5.30
N ALA A 187 -6.20 21.65 -6.43
CA ALA A 187 -5.00 22.47 -6.57
C ALA A 187 -5.07 23.76 -5.72
N GLN A 188 -6.28 24.31 -5.49
CA GLN A 188 -6.43 25.50 -4.67
C GLN A 188 -6.16 25.20 -3.19
N ALA A 189 -6.66 24.09 -2.68
CA ALA A 189 -6.37 23.66 -1.31
C ALA A 189 -4.87 23.45 -1.10
N VAL A 190 -4.16 22.92 -2.10
CA VAL A 190 -2.68 22.80 -2.05
C VAL A 190 -2.02 24.17 -1.94
N ARG A 191 -2.40 25.12 -2.81
CA ARG A 191 -1.86 26.50 -2.78
C ARG A 191 -2.07 27.16 -1.42
N ASP A 192 -3.27 27.05 -0.86
CA ASP A 192 -3.64 27.66 0.42
C ASP A 192 -2.80 27.06 1.58
N ILE A 193 -2.64 25.74 1.60
CA ILE A 193 -1.81 25.06 2.60
C ILE A 193 -0.34 25.49 2.48
N PHE A 194 0.20 25.56 1.26
CA PHE A 194 1.59 25.97 1.08
C PHE A 194 1.82 27.46 1.36
N ALA A 195 0.83 28.31 1.09
CA ALA A 195 0.90 29.73 1.45
C ALA A 195 0.95 29.93 2.99
N GLU A 196 0.24 29.09 3.73
CA GLU A 196 0.19 29.19 5.20
C GLU A 196 1.33 28.46 5.90
N GLN A 197 1.74 27.28 5.45
CA GLN A 197 2.60 26.35 6.18
C GLN A 197 3.71 25.69 5.32
N GLY A 198 3.94 26.17 4.10
CA GLY A 198 4.86 25.53 3.15
C GLY A 198 6.30 25.41 3.66
N ASP A 199 6.74 26.35 4.50
CA ASP A 199 8.07 26.34 5.15
C ASP A 199 8.22 25.23 6.20
N GLN A 200 7.11 24.62 6.65
CA GLN A 200 7.09 23.54 7.62
C GLN A 200 6.88 22.16 6.99
N ILE A 201 6.52 22.11 5.70
CA ILE A 201 6.23 20.86 4.98
C ILE A 201 7.54 20.23 4.50
N ALA A 202 7.80 19.00 4.96
CA ALA A 202 8.95 18.19 4.57
C ALA A 202 8.73 17.48 3.24
N ALA A 203 7.51 16.98 3.02
CA ALA A 203 7.13 16.26 1.79
C ALA A 203 5.62 16.23 1.57
N VAL A 204 5.25 15.97 0.33
CA VAL A 204 3.92 15.59 -0.09
C VAL A 204 3.94 14.11 -0.46
N ILE A 205 2.95 13.34 0.01
CA ILE A 205 2.78 11.94 -0.36
C ILE A 205 1.41 11.73 -0.99
N LEU A 206 1.37 11.07 -2.14
CA LEU A 206 0.14 10.79 -2.86
C LEU A 206 0.19 9.45 -3.61
N GLU A 207 -0.97 8.92 -3.95
CA GLU A 207 -1.09 7.89 -4.98
C GLU A 207 -1.12 8.60 -6.34
N PRO A 208 -0.23 8.28 -7.31
CA PRO A 208 -0.21 8.94 -8.62
C PRO A 208 -1.51 8.73 -9.40
N VAL A 209 -2.15 7.60 -9.23
CA VAL A 209 -3.56 7.33 -9.56
C VAL A 209 -4.17 6.72 -8.32
N ALA A 210 -5.11 7.42 -7.70
CA ALA A 210 -5.66 6.96 -6.43
C ALA A 210 -6.51 5.70 -6.63
N GLY A 211 -6.01 4.55 -6.19
CA GLY A 211 -6.69 3.26 -6.30
C GLY A 211 -7.62 2.97 -5.14
N ASN A 212 -7.23 3.33 -3.92
CA ASN A 212 -7.95 3.00 -2.69
C ASN A 212 -9.37 3.59 -2.61
N MET A 213 -9.61 4.72 -3.23
CA MET A 213 -10.92 5.39 -3.26
C MET A 213 -11.71 5.18 -4.57
N GLY A 214 -11.30 4.19 -5.41
CA GLY A 214 -12.04 3.79 -6.61
C GLY A 214 -11.45 4.28 -7.93
N THR A 215 -10.13 4.27 -8.08
CA THR A 215 -9.39 4.60 -9.31
C THR A 215 -9.68 6.01 -9.82
N VAL A 216 -9.24 6.99 -9.06
CA VAL A 216 -9.37 8.41 -9.42
C VAL A 216 -8.08 8.87 -10.10
N VAL A 217 -8.21 9.29 -11.37
CA VAL A 217 -7.09 9.84 -12.14
C VAL A 217 -6.85 11.28 -11.71
N PRO A 218 -5.59 11.68 -11.47
CA PRO A 218 -5.27 13.06 -11.09
C PRO A 218 -5.45 14.02 -12.25
N ASP A 219 -5.92 15.22 -11.95
CA ASP A 219 -5.95 16.32 -12.89
C ASP A 219 -4.54 16.84 -13.20
N ARG A 220 -4.28 17.23 -14.44
CA ARG A 220 -2.97 17.75 -14.84
C ARG A 220 -2.57 19.02 -14.10
N GLU A 221 -3.54 19.91 -13.85
CA GLU A 221 -3.32 21.13 -13.07
C GLU A 221 -2.90 20.80 -11.64
N PHE A 222 -3.59 19.84 -11.02
CA PHE A 222 -3.25 19.38 -9.67
C PHE A 222 -1.82 18.83 -9.56
N LEU A 223 -1.42 17.97 -10.49
CA LEU A 223 -0.05 17.45 -10.52
C LEU A 223 1.00 18.51 -10.81
N ALA A 224 0.68 19.48 -11.69
CA ALA A 224 1.58 20.60 -11.99
C ALA A 224 1.76 21.52 -10.76
N GLU A 225 0.71 21.73 -9.98
CA GLU A 225 0.78 22.51 -8.75
C GLU A 225 1.63 21.83 -7.67
N LEU A 226 1.55 20.51 -7.55
CA LEU A 226 2.38 19.76 -6.60
C LEU A 226 3.87 19.78 -6.94
N ARG A 227 4.25 20.01 -8.18
CA ARG A 227 5.63 20.06 -8.65
C ARG A 227 6.24 21.45 -8.51
#